data_e4d2e2cbdb3d0a82a31f67ad0569926f
#
_entry.id   e4d2e2cbdb3d0a82a31f67ad0569926f
#
_cell.length_a   1.000
_cell.length_b   1.000
_cell.length_c   1.000
_cell.angle_alpha   90.00
_cell.angle_beta   90.00
_cell.angle_gamma   90.00
#
_symmetry.space_group_name_H-M   'P 1'
#
loop_
_entity.id
_entity.type
_entity.pdbx_description
1 polymer ?
#
loop_
_entity_poly.entity_id
_entity_poly.type
_entity_poly.pdbx_seq_one_letter_code
_entity_poly.pdbx_strand_id
1 'polypeptide(L)'
;MTQNEADEFDFNRVRIASYKVSPGLLWQKTKSSSITGRINFEAYKVENTPDRFITSGVVDNRVFSYQNFAGVGLTYQYKNYDNPFIPSLGMGFQATGKWNANLGDFSRQVPSAEVVANFVYRLTPDAQWIFETTLKGKSLFSDTFEFYQAASLGGDNDLRGFRDNRFSGKTAAFQGSDLRYAIGQIKNPFAPMNYGAFIGFDYGRVWFPNESNSKWHQSTGFGLWLNSSNVISSTISYFHSSDGGRIAFGMKFNF
;
A
#
# COMPACT_ATOMS: atom_id res chain seq x y z
N MET A 1 17.28 -22.34 8.39
CA MET A 1 16.24 -22.67 7.41
C MET A 1 16.48 -24.10 6.96
N THR A 2 15.64 -25.03 7.34
CA THR A 2 15.74 -26.41 6.90
C THR A 2 15.23 -26.55 5.46
N GLN A 3 15.64 -27.59 4.73
CA GLN A 3 15.20 -27.85 3.34
C GLN A 3 13.66 -27.84 3.24
N ASN A 4 12.98 -28.41 4.23
CA ASN A 4 11.50 -28.46 4.29
C ASN A 4 10.85 -27.05 4.43
N GLU A 5 11.47 -26.11 5.14
CA GLU A 5 10.96 -24.74 5.26
C GLU A 5 11.15 -23.95 3.96
N ALA A 6 12.21 -24.24 3.19
CA ALA A 6 12.42 -23.64 1.88
C ALA A 6 11.39 -24.18 0.85
N ASP A 7 11.09 -25.46 0.91
CA ASP A 7 10.11 -26.12 0.04
C ASP A 7 8.68 -25.62 0.33
N GLU A 8 8.29 -25.44 1.60
CA GLU A 8 7.01 -24.81 1.96
C GLU A 8 6.92 -23.35 1.52
N PHE A 9 8.01 -22.60 1.63
CA PHE A 9 8.03 -21.20 1.18
C PHE A 9 7.83 -21.08 -0.32
N ASP A 10 8.52 -21.89 -1.09
CA ASP A 10 8.43 -21.91 -2.54
C ASP A 10 7.08 -22.49 -3.02
N PHE A 11 6.51 -23.46 -2.32
CA PHE A 11 5.20 -24.02 -2.59
C PHE A 11 4.08 -22.96 -2.63
N ASN A 12 4.10 -22.00 -1.71
CA ASN A 12 3.10 -20.93 -1.62
C ASN A 12 3.41 -19.69 -2.46
N ARG A 13 4.54 -19.69 -3.18
CA ARG A 13 4.95 -18.53 -3.98
C ARG A 13 4.22 -18.49 -5.32
N VAL A 14 3.53 -17.37 -5.59
CA VAL A 14 2.84 -17.11 -6.85
C VAL A 14 3.56 -16.02 -7.61
N ARG A 15 3.83 -16.24 -8.90
CA ARG A 15 4.37 -15.24 -9.81
C ARG A 15 3.27 -14.76 -10.75
N ILE A 16 3.14 -13.45 -10.86
CA ILE A 16 2.10 -12.80 -11.66
C ILE A 16 2.76 -11.78 -12.58
N ALA A 17 2.60 -11.97 -13.89
CA ALA A 17 2.87 -10.92 -14.85
C ALA A 17 1.67 -9.98 -14.90
N SER A 18 1.89 -8.67 -14.73
CA SER A 18 0.82 -7.68 -14.80
C SER A 18 1.23 -6.46 -15.63
N TYR A 19 0.32 -6.01 -16.49
CA TYR A 19 0.43 -4.76 -17.25
C TYR A 19 -0.74 -3.88 -16.90
N LYS A 20 -0.47 -2.63 -16.52
CA LYS A 20 -1.49 -1.67 -16.12
C LYS A 20 -1.22 -0.33 -16.81
N VAL A 21 -2.22 0.15 -17.54
CA VAL A 21 -2.21 1.47 -18.17
C VAL A 21 -3.48 2.20 -17.76
N SER A 22 -3.34 3.40 -17.21
CA SER A 22 -4.47 4.16 -16.66
C SER A 22 -4.36 5.64 -17.03
N PRO A 23 -4.56 6.01 -18.30
CA PRO A 23 -4.62 7.40 -18.70
C PRO A 23 -5.78 8.11 -17.99
N GLY A 24 -5.58 9.39 -17.66
CA GLY A 24 -6.59 10.12 -16.91
C GLY A 24 -6.48 11.63 -17.09
N LEU A 25 -7.55 12.30 -16.70
CA LEU A 25 -7.66 13.75 -16.66
C LEU A 25 -7.76 14.20 -15.21
N LEU A 26 -6.90 15.13 -14.85
CA LEU A 26 -6.91 15.77 -13.52
C LEU A 26 -7.59 17.12 -13.63
N TRP A 27 -8.59 17.30 -12.80
CA TRP A 27 -9.23 18.60 -12.59
C TRP A 27 -8.88 19.13 -11.20
N GLN A 28 -8.11 20.20 -11.18
CA GLN A 28 -7.71 20.89 -9.96
C GLN A 28 -8.84 21.88 -9.55
N LYS A 29 -9.60 21.52 -8.51
CA LYS A 29 -10.72 22.34 -8.02
C LYS A 29 -10.22 23.52 -7.17
N THR A 30 -9.27 23.26 -6.27
CA THR A 30 -8.61 24.27 -5.41
C THR A 30 -7.14 23.90 -5.27
N LYS A 31 -6.34 24.75 -4.58
CA LYS A 31 -4.93 24.42 -4.27
C LYS A 31 -4.79 23.11 -3.48
N SER A 32 -5.81 22.74 -2.72
CA SER A 32 -5.80 21.57 -1.84
C SER A 32 -6.64 20.40 -2.35
N SER A 33 -7.51 20.58 -3.35
CA SER A 33 -8.41 19.52 -3.80
C SER A 33 -8.42 19.33 -5.30
N SER A 34 -8.43 18.07 -5.72
CA SER A 34 -8.50 17.66 -7.13
C SER A 34 -9.40 16.45 -7.32
N ILE A 35 -9.90 16.29 -8.54
CA ILE A 35 -10.63 15.13 -9.01
C ILE A 35 -9.87 14.57 -10.21
N THR A 36 -9.66 13.27 -10.26
CA THR A 36 -9.01 12.60 -11.39
C THR A 36 -9.92 11.51 -11.92
N GLY A 37 -10.35 11.63 -13.19
CA GLY A 37 -11.01 10.56 -13.93
C GLY A 37 -9.99 9.74 -14.72
N ARG A 38 -10.10 8.41 -14.72
CA ARG A 38 -9.18 7.51 -15.42
C ARG A 38 -9.95 6.47 -16.22
N ILE A 39 -9.35 6.05 -17.33
CA ILE A 39 -9.71 4.81 -18.03
C ILE A 39 -8.62 3.79 -17.69
N ASN A 40 -9.03 2.59 -17.27
CA ASN A 40 -8.09 1.57 -16.83
C ASN A 40 -8.05 0.43 -17.86
N PHE A 41 -6.84 0.00 -18.20
CA PHE A 41 -6.57 -1.23 -18.94
C PHE A 41 -5.58 -2.06 -18.14
N GLU A 42 -5.96 -3.28 -17.80
CA GLU A 42 -5.16 -4.16 -16.95
C GLU A 42 -5.13 -5.56 -17.55
N ALA A 43 -3.96 -6.15 -17.59
CA ALA A 43 -3.76 -7.54 -18.00
C ALA A 43 -2.98 -8.27 -16.91
N TYR A 44 -3.46 -9.46 -16.56
CA TYR A 44 -2.84 -10.32 -15.56
C TYR A 44 -2.64 -11.72 -16.11
N LYS A 45 -1.52 -12.35 -15.81
CA LYS A 45 -1.24 -13.74 -16.09
C LYS A 45 -0.49 -14.34 -14.92
N VAL A 46 -1.01 -15.42 -14.38
CA VAL A 46 -0.31 -16.23 -13.36
C VAL A 46 0.63 -17.19 -14.07
N GLU A 47 1.85 -17.35 -13.57
CA GLU A 47 2.81 -18.31 -14.07
C GLU A 47 2.39 -19.73 -13.65
N ASN A 48 2.26 -20.63 -14.63
CA ASN A 48 1.98 -22.04 -14.38
C ASN A 48 3.27 -22.78 -14.02
N THR A 49 3.73 -22.63 -12.77
CA THR A 49 4.93 -23.30 -12.27
C THR A 49 4.53 -24.62 -11.63
N PRO A 50 5.07 -25.79 -12.07
CA PRO A 50 4.81 -27.08 -11.46
C PRO A 50 5.12 -27.11 -9.95
N ASP A 51 4.47 -28.01 -9.22
CA ASP A 51 4.70 -28.25 -7.79
C ASP A 51 4.44 -27.05 -6.88
N ARG A 52 3.55 -26.13 -7.30
CA ARG A 52 3.11 -24.98 -6.51
C ARG A 52 1.65 -25.16 -6.06
N PHE A 53 1.30 -24.56 -4.93
CA PHE A 53 -0.09 -24.53 -4.46
C PHE A 53 -1.07 -24.06 -5.53
N ILE A 54 -0.68 -23.04 -6.31
CA ILE A 54 -1.51 -22.46 -7.36
C ILE A 54 -1.82 -23.45 -8.49
N THR A 55 -0.98 -24.47 -8.71
CA THR A 55 -1.15 -25.51 -9.74
C THR A 55 -1.79 -26.80 -9.21
N SER A 56 -2.14 -26.86 -7.92
CA SER A 56 -2.79 -28.03 -7.31
C SER A 56 -4.30 -28.18 -7.60
N GLY A 57 -4.84 -27.38 -8.53
CA GLY A 57 -6.26 -27.40 -8.91
C GLY A 57 -7.17 -26.52 -8.04
N VAL A 58 -6.60 -25.70 -7.16
CA VAL A 58 -7.34 -24.78 -6.26
C VAL A 58 -7.91 -23.58 -7.01
N VAL A 59 -7.29 -23.18 -8.13
CA VAL A 59 -7.72 -22.06 -8.95
C VAL A 59 -8.15 -22.51 -10.34
N ASP A 60 -9.01 -21.73 -10.97
CA ASP A 60 -9.43 -21.95 -12.34
C ASP A 60 -8.24 -21.80 -13.31
N ASN A 61 -8.08 -22.72 -14.25
CA ASN A 61 -6.98 -22.76 -15.22
C ASN A 61 -6.91 -21.51 -16.11
N ARG A 62 -7.98 -20.73 -16.23
CA ARG A 62 -7.99 -19.48 -17.00
C ARG A 62 -6.99 -18.44 -16.49
N VAL A 63 -6.60 -18.46 -15.20
CA VAL A 63 -5.62 -17.51 -14.63
C VAL A 63 -4.22 -17.68 -15.20
N PHE A 64 -3.91 -18.85 -15.78
CA PHE A 64 -2.63 -19.13 -16.45
C PHE A 64 -2.56 -18.57 -17.89
N SER A 65 -3.65 -18.02 -18.40
CA SER A 65 -3.70 -17.21 -19.62
C SER A 65 -3.92 -15.73 -19.27
N TYR A 66 -3.63 -14.82 -20.22
CA TYR A 66 -3.87 -13.41 -19.98
C TYR A 66 -5.36 -13.11 -19.76
N GLN A 67 -5.64 -12.55 -18.59
CA GLN A 67 -6.95 -12.02 -18.22
C GLN A 67 -6.91 -10.50 -18.39
N ASN A 68 -7.65 -10.00 -19.39
CA ASN A 68 -7.66 -8.58 -19.74
C ASN A 68 -8.90 -7.92 -19.14
N PHE A 69 -8.71 -6.76 -18.51
CA PHE A 69 -9.78 -5.96 -17.92
C PHE A 69 -9.70 -4.53 -18.46
N ALA A 70 -10.87 -3.95 -18.66
CA ALA A 70 -11.02 -2.53 -18.94
C ALA A 70 -12.03 -1.92 -17.96
N GLY A 71 -11.89 -0.64 -17.68
CA GLY A 71 -12.80 0.02 -16.76
C GLY A 71 -12.53 1.50 -16.58
N VAL A 72 -13.19 2.06 -15.59
CA VAL A 72 -13.09 3.48 -15.24
C VAL A 72 -12.78 3.65 -13.76
N GLY A 73 -12.17 4.75 -13.43
CA GLY A 73 -11.86 5.13 -12.05
C GLY A 73 -12.06 6.62 -11.82
N LEU A 74 -12.54 6.96 -10.64
CA LEU A 74 -12.66 8.32 -10.16
C LEU A 74 -11.95 8.44 -8.83
N THR A 75 -11.06 9.41 -8.71
CA THR A 75 -10.33 9.70 -7.47
C THR A 75 -10.59 11.15 -7.07
N TYR A 76 -11.11 11.36 -5.87
CA TYR A 76 -11.07 12.63 -5.19
C TYR A 76 -9.87 12.67 -4.27
N GLN A 77 -9.11 13.77 -4.28
CA GLN A 77 -7.96 13.97 -3.40
C GLN A 77 -8.05 15.36 -2.74
N TYR A 78 -7.81 15.38 -1.44
CA TYR A 78 -7.61 16.58 -0.64
C TYR A 78 -6.27 16.48 0.07
N LYS A 79 -5.44 17.54 -0.01
CA LYS A 79 -4.17 17.63 0.71
C LYS A 79 -4.00 19.05 1.23
N ASN A 80 -3.81 19.16 2.52
CA ASN A 80 -3.53 20.41 3.20
C ASN A 80 -2.45 20.18 4.25
N TYR A 81 -1.21 20.37 3.84
CA TYR A 81 -0.02 20.19 4.65
C TYR A 81 0.80 21.48 4.67
N ASP A 82 1.48 21.74 5.78
CA ASP A 82 2.45 22.83 5.91
C ASP A 82 3.63 22.68 4.94
N ASN A 83 4.06 21.43 4.72
CA ASN A 83 5.05 21.07 3.72
C ASN A 83 4.56 19.82 2.97
N PRO A 84 4.36 19.88 1.65
CA PRO A 84 3.82 18.75 0.88
C PRO A 84 4.77 17.54 0.81
N PHE A 85 6.06 17.74 1.04
CA PHE A 85 7.07 16.69 0.93
C PHE A 85 7.42 16.05 2.28
N ILE A 86 7.57 16.89 3.31
CA ILE A 86 7.90 16.46 4.68
C ILE A 86 6.94 17.18 5.64
N PRO A 87 5.69 16.74 5.73
CA PRO A 87 4.72 17.43 6.55
C PRO A 87 5.06 17.31 8.04
N SER A 88 4.90 18.41 8.76
CA SER A 88 4.91 18.43 10.22
C SER A 88 3.52 18.72 10.79
N LEU A 89 2.63 19.29 9.98
CA LEU A 89 1.24 19.59 10.34
C LEU A 89 0.36 19.49 9.10
N GLY A 90 -0.82 18.89 9.25
CA GLY A 90 -1.83 18.89 8.21
C GLY A 90 -2.54 17.56 8.05
N MET A 91 -3.31 17.47 6.97
CA MET A 91 -4.08 16.27 6.66
C MET A 91 -4.19 16.04 5.16
N GLY A 92 -4.31 14.77 4.79
CA GLY A 92 -4.65 14.32 3.45
C GLY A 92 -5.82 13.37 3.48
N PHE A 93 -6.63 13.39 2.44
CA PHE A 93 -7.72 12.47 2.22
C PHE A 93 -7.77 12.09 0.76
N GLN A 94 -7.96 10.81 0.48
CA GLN A 94 -8.18 10.30 -0.87
C GLN A 94 -9.32 9.29 -0.85
N ALA A 95 -10.27 9.45 -1.76
CA ALA A 95 -11.30 8.46 -2.03
C ALA A 95 -11.25 8.08 -3.51
N THR A 96 -11.16 6.79 -3.79
CA THR A 96 -11.10 6.23 -5.14
C THR A 96 -12.22 5.22 -5.33
N GLY A 97 -13.07 5.44 -6.32
CA GLY A 97 -14.00 4.46 -6.84
C GLY A 97 -13.46 3.91 -8.17
N LYS A 98 -13.53 2.61 -8.36
CA LYS A 98 -13.05 1.94 -9.56
C LYS A 98 -14.05 0.85 -9.98
N TRP A 99 -14.30 0.75 -11.28
CA TRP A 99 -15.06 -0.32 -11.87
C TRP A 99 -14.29 -0.90 -13.05
N ASN A 100 -14.00 -2.18 -13.01
CA ASN A 100 -13.32 -2.90 -14.09
C ASN A 100 -14.15 -4.13 -14.48
N ALA A 101 -14.19 -4.45 -15.77
CA ALA A 101 -14.82 -5.65 -16.31
C ALA A 101 -13.81 -6.45 -17.12
N ASN A 102 -13.92 -7.78 -17.09
CA ASN A 102 -13.12 -8.66 -17.93
C ASN A 102 -13.58 -8.55 -19.39
N LEU A 103 -12.65 -8.37 -20.31
CA LEU A 103 -12.95 -8.20 -21.75
C LEU A 103 -13.34 -9.50 -22.44
N GLY A 104 -12.93 -10.65 -21.90
CA GLY A 104 -13.33 -11.98 -22.42
C GLY A 104 -14.62 -12.52 -21.80
N ASP A 105 -15.01 -12.00 -20.62
CA ASP A 105 -16.22 -12.40 -19.92
C ASP A 105 -16.76 -11.19 -19.12
N PHE A 106 -17.65 -10.45 -19.73
CA PHE A 106 -18.19 -9.22 -19.16
C PHE A 106 -19.06 -9.43 -17.90
N SER A 107 -19.46 -10.67 -17.60
CA SER A 107 -20.11 -10.99 -16.32
C SER A 107 -19.18 -10.83 -15.11
N ARG A 108 -17.87 -10.87 -15.33
CA ARG A 108 -16.83 -10.72 -14.31
C ARG A 108 -16.45 -9.26 -14.14
N GLN A 109 -17.21 -8.59 -13.30
CA GLN A 109 -17.03 -7.18 -12.96
C GLN A 109 -16.50 -7.04 -11.53
N VAL A 110 -15.56 -6.11 -11.32
CA VAL A 110 -14.94 -5.89 -10.01
C VAL A 110 -15.03 -4.41 -9.66
N PRO A 111 -16.22 -3.93 -9.23
CA PRO A 111 -16.32 -2.62 -8.61
C PRO A 111 -15.61 -2.59 -7.26
N SER A 112 -14.90 -1.51 -6.97
CA SER A 112 -14.16 -1.34 -5.72
C SER A 112 -14.15 0.11 -5.26
N ALA A 113 -14.02 0.30 -3.95
CA ALA A 113 -13.75 1.60 -3.34
C ALA A 113 -12.55 1.50 -2.41
N GLU A 114 -11.77 2.57 -2.38
CA GLU A 114 -10.62 2.73 -1.48
C GLU A 114 -10.65 4.13 -0.87
N VAL A 115 -10.40 4.21 0.43
CA VAL A 115 -10.27 5.46 1.16
C VAL A 115 -8.94 5.46 1.91
N VAL A 116 -8.21 6.55 1.82
CA VAL A 116 -6.99 6.80 2.58
C VAL A 116 -7.12 8.15 3.27
N ALA A 117 -6.88 8.19 4.57
CA ALA A 117 -6.78 9.42 5.34
C ALA A 117 -5.44 9.45 6.07
N ASN A 118 -4.72 10.56 5.95
CA ASN A 118 -3.46 10.77 6.63
C ASN A 118 -3.56 12.05 7.47
N PHE A 119 -3.10 11.96 8.72
CA PHE A 119 -3.06 13.06 9.66
C PHE A 119 -1.65 13.21 10.20
N VAL A 120 -1.16 14.43 10.18
CA VAL A 120 0.17 14.79 10.72
C VAL A 120 -0.02 15.89 11.72
N TYR A 121 0.47 15.67 12.93
CA TYR A 121 0.32 16.60 14.03
C TYR A 121 1.66 16.87 14.73
N ARG A 122 1.98 18.14 14.82
CA ARG A 122 3.15 18.67 15.52
C ARG A 122 2.88 18.66 17.02
N LEU A 123 3.61 17.83 17.77
CA LEU A 123 3.45 17.72 19.23
C LEU A 123 4.21 18.83 20.00
N THR A 124 5.25 19.40 19.36
CA THR A 124 6.04 20.50 19.90
C THR A 124 6.05 21.69 18.92
N PRO A 125 6.12 22.93 19.39
CA PRO A 125 6.09 24.12 18.52
C PRO A 125 7.21 24.16 17.48
N ASP A 126 8.38 23.62 17.79
CA ASP A 126 9.57 23.54 16.95
C ASP A 126 9.52 22.34 15.96
N ALA A 127 8.42 21.57 15.97
CA ALA A 127 8.28 20.34 15.19
C ALA A 127 9.36 19.28 15.48
N GLN A 128 9.94 19.29 16.68
CA GLN A 128 10.89 18.26 17.09
C GLN A 128 10.20 16.90 17.26
N TRP A 129 8.98 16.89 17.80
CA TRP A 129 8.12 15.73 17.89
C TRP A 129 6.91 15.87 16.97
N ILE A 130 6.72 14.87 16.10
CA ILE A 130 5.64 14.83 15.14
C ILE A 130 4.95 13.45 15.23
N PHE A 131 3.64 13.46 15.37
CA PHE A 131 2.82 12.27 15.26
C PHE A 131 2.17 12.23 13.88
N GLU A 132 2.29 11.09 13.21
CA GLU A 132 1.64 10.82 11.92
C GLU A 132 0.81 9.56 12.02
N THR A 133 -0.39 9.57 11.45
CA THR A 133 -1.22 8.37 11.34
C THR A 133 -1.90 8.31 9.99
N THR A 134 -1.92 7.12 9.40
CA THR A 134 -2.57 6.81 8.13
C THR A 134 -3.63 5.75 8.37
N LEU A 135 -4.84 6.02 7.90
CA LEU A 135 -5.96 5.08 7.87
C LEU A 135 -6.23 4.70 6.42
N LYS A 136 -6.38 3.41 6.13
CA LYS A 136 -6.77 2.91 4.81
C LYS A 136 -7.94 1.96 4.95
N GLY A 137 -8.86 2.03 4.00
CA GLY A 137 -9.94 1.07 3.82
C GLY A 137 -10.12 0.78 2.35
N LYS A 138 -10.21 -0.51 1.98
CA LYS A 138 -10.50 -0.95 0.61
C LYS A 138 -11.56 -2.03 0.65
N SER A 139 -12.54 -1.96 -0.24
CA SER A 139 -13.58 -2.99 -0.40
C SER A 139 -13.86 -3.28 -1.87
N LEU A 140 -14.08 -4.54 -2.17
CA LEU A 140 -14.57 -5.03 -3.45
C LEU A 140 -16.08 -5.29 -3.32
N PHE A 141 -16.86 -4.88 -4.31
CA PHE A 141 -18.33 -5.04 -4.33
C PHE A 141 -18.76 -6.17 -5.27
N SER A 142 -17.87 -7.12 -5.54
CA SER A 142 -18.11 -8.33 -6.33
C SER A 142 -17.71 -9.55 -5.52
N ASP A 143 -18.36 -10.69 -5.80
CA ASP A 143 -17.97 -12.00 -5.26
C ASP A 143 -17.17 -12.81 -6.30
N THR A 144 -17.04 -12.31 -7.52
CA THR A 144 -16.36 -12.98 -8.65
C THR A 144 -15.02 -12.34 -8.98
N PHE A 145 -14.25 -11.92 -7.97
CA PHE A 145 -12.92 -11.36 -8.17
C PHE A 145 -11.82 -12.43 -8.08
N GLU A 146 -10.74 -12.21 -8.80
CA GLU A 146 -9.56 -13.06 -8.72
C GLU A 146 -8.67 -12.64 -7.54
N PHE A 147 -7.90 -13.58 -7.00
CA PHE A 147 -7.04 -13.34 -5.83
C PHE A 147 -6.07 -12.16 -6.02
N TYR A 148 -5.58 -11.91 -7.23
CA TYR A 148 -4.71 -10.77 -7.55
C TYR A 148 -5.45 -9.41 -7.60
N GLN A 149 -6.77 -9.40 -7.54
CA GLN A 149 -7.62 -8.20 -7.45
C GLN A 149 -8.04 -7.89 -6.01
N ALA A 150 -7.84 -8.82 -5.09
CA ALA A 150 -8.25 -8.74 -3.70
C ALA A 150 -7.79 -7.45 -3.00
N ALA A 151 -8.49 -7.10 -1.93
CA ALA A 151 -8.02 -6.11 -0.99
C ALA A 151 -6.94 -6.76 -0.11
N SER A 152 -5.69 -6.35 -0.28
CA SER A 152 -4.56 -6.98 0.40
C SER A 152 -3.87 -6.01 1.36
N LEU A 153 -3.24 -6.59 2.39
CA LEU A 153 -2.39 -5.93 3.37
C LEU A 153 -1.05 -6.67 3.50
N GLY A 154 -0.02 -5.95 3.86
CA GLY A 154 1.35 -6.39 4.05
C GLY A 154 2.32 -5.67 3.12
N GLY A 155 3.52 -5.41 3.60
CA GLY A 155 4.56 -4.70 2.88
C GLY A 155 4.75 -3.27 3.34
N ASP A 156 5.61 -2.56 2.64
CA ASP A 156 6.14 -1.26 3.09
C ASP A 156 5.10 -0.13 3.12
N ASN A 157 3.94 -0.30 2.47
CA ASN A 157 2.90 0.72 2.40
C ASN A 157 1.76 0.53 3.41
N ASP A 158 1.76 -0.57 4.18
CA ASP A 158 0.78 -0.80 5.24
C ASP A 158 1.37 -1.64 6.41
N LEU A 159 1.13 -2.93 6.52
CA LEU A 159 1.67 -3.77 7.61
C LEU A 159 3.16 -4.06 7.38
N ARG A 160 4.04 -3.12 7.75
CA ARG A 160 5.49 -3.10 7.41
C ARG A 160 6.28 -4.30 7.92
N GLY A 161 5.84 -4.96 8.98
CA GLY A 161 6.46 -6.18 9.50
C GLY A 161 6.11 -7.46 8.73
N PHE A 162 5.22 -7.39 7.73
CA PHE A 162 4.78 -8.52 6.93
C PHE A 162 5.27 -8.42 5.48
N ARG A 163 5.27 -9.54 4.76
CA ARG A 163 5.57 -9.56 3.32
C ARG A 163 4.48 -8.87 2.53
N ASP A 164 4.80 -8.43 1.33
CA ASP A 164 3.85 -7.80 0.42
C ASP A 164 2.66 -8.72 0.15
N ASN A 165 1.45 -8.14 0.24
CA ASN A 165 0.19 -8.83 0.03
C ASN A 165 0.03 -10.10 0.89
N ARG A 166 0.57 -10.11 2.12
CA ARG A 166 0.54 -11.27 3.03
C ARG A 166 -0.88 -11.71 3.36
N PHE A 167 -1.77 -10.75 3.49
CA PHE A 167 -3.18 -10.97 3.79
C PHE A 167 -4.02 -10.42 2.65
N SER A 168 -5.00 -11.19 2.20
CA SER A 168 -5.89 -10.81 1.10
C SER A 168 -7.32 -11.12 1.48
N GLY A 169 -8.26 -10.27 1.07
CA GLY A 169 -9.68 -10.43 1.35
C GLY A 169 -10.55 -9.61 0.41
N LYS A 170 -11.86 -9.66 0.62
CA LYS A 170 -12.83 -8.81 -0.08
C LYS A 170 -12.78 -7.36 0.43
N THR A 171 -12.51 -7.23 1.72
CA THR A 171 -12.35 -5.92 2.38
C THR A 171 -11.08 -5.93 3.21
N ALA A 172 -10.41 -4.80 3.28
CA ALA A 172 -9.22 -4.58 4.10
C ALA A 172 -9.34 -3.25 4.84
N ALA A 173 -8.88 -3.22 6.09
CA ALA A 173 -8.71 -1.99 6.86
C ALA A 173 -7.33 -1.99 7.53
N PHE A 174 -6.72 -0.82 7.56
CA PHE A 174 -5.38 -0.61 8.07
C PHE A 174 -5.27 0.73 8.79
N GLN A 175 -4.47 0.74 9.84
CA GLN A 175 -3.96 1.94 10.50
C GLN A 175 -2.45 1.78 10.69
N GLY A 176 -1.66 2.76 10.24
CA GLY A 176 -0.25 2.89 10.55
C GLY A 176 0.02 4.21 11.26
N SER A 177 0.82 4.18 12.32
CA SER A 177 1.13 5.39 13.10
C SER A 177 2.62 5.46 13.39
N ASP A 178 3.20 6.64 13.23
CA ASP A 178 4.59 6.92 13.50
C ASP A 178 4.72 8.10 14.47
N LEU A 179 5.58 7.93 15.47
CA LEU A 179 6.06 9.01 16.29
C LEU A 179 7.48 9.35 15.85
N ARG A 180 7.65 10.50 15.18
CA ARG A 180 8.92 10.97 14.61
C ARG A 180 9.58 11.96 15.53
N TYR A 181 10.90 11.85 15.67
CA TYR A 181 11.76 12.77 16.41
C TYR A 181 12.83 13.35 15.50
N ALA A 182 12.88 14.69 15.39
CA ALA A 182 13.93 15.38 14.65
C ALA A 182 15.16 15.53 15.55
N ILE A 183 16.25 14.86 15.19
CA ILE A 183 17.50 14.87 15.98
C ILE A 183 18.31 16.13 15.68
N GLY A 184 18.38 16.51 14.39
CA GLY A 184 19.18 17.66 14.02
C GLY A 184 19.26 17.92 12.51
N GLN A 185 20.17 18.84 12.18
CA GLN A 185 20.43 19.24 10.81
C GLN A 185 21.92 19.13 10.48
N ILE A 186 22.22 18.53 9.34
CA ILE A 186 23.56 18.55 8.72
C ILE A 186 23.61 19.78 7.82
N LYS A 187 24.43 20.75 8.20
CA LYS A 187 24.65 21.98 7.44
C LYS A 187 25.66 21.69 6.33
N ASN A 188 25.18 21.53 5.10
CA ASN A 188 26.00 21.38 3.91
C ASN A 188 25.63 22.50 2.94
N PRO A 189 26.60 23.23 2.35
CA PRO A 189 26.33 24.31 1.39
C PRO A 189 25.51 23.87 0.16
N PHE A 190 25.64 22.61 -0.27
CA PHE A 190 24.97 22.10 -1.47
C PHE A 190 23.60 21.50 -1.18
N ALA A 191 23.44 20.85 -0.04
CA ALA A 191 22.20 20.18 0.32
C ALA A 191 22.07 20.05 1.85
N PRO A 192 21.52 21.04 2.56
CA PRO A 192 21.24 20.90 3.98
C PRO A 192 20.26 19.76 4.21
N MET A 193 20.54 18.91 5.19
CA MET A 193 19.78 17.70 5.47
C MET A 193 19.26 17.73 6.89
N ASN A 194 17.99 17.45 7.07
CA ASN A 194 17.40 17.15 8.38
C ASN A 194 17.38 15.63 8.57
N TYR A 195 17.66 15.17 9.76
CA TYR A 195 17.65 13.75 10.09
C TYR A 195 17.02 13.50 11.46
N GLY A 196 16.52 12.29 11.61
CA GLY A 196 15.87 11.90 12.84
C GLY A 196 15.55 10.41 12.88
N ALA A 197 14.81 10.06 13.91
CA ALA A 197 14.35 8.70 14.15
C ALA A 197 12.82 8.66 14.25
N PHE A 198 12.25 7.47 14.16
CA PHE A 198 10.84 7.25 14.46
C PHE A 198 10.62 5.87 15.05
N ILE A 199 9.54 5.74 15.79
CA ILE A 199 8.94 4.47 16.18
C ILE A 199 7.58 4.37 15.51
N GLY A 200 7.23 3.16 15.07
CA GLY A 200 6.00 2.91 14.30
C GLY A 200 5.20 1.74 14.83
N PHE A 201 3.90 1.84 14.65
CA PHE A 201 2.93 0.80 14.95
C PHE A 201 1.94 0.69 13.80
N ASP A 202 1.76 -0.54 13.29
CA ASP A 202 0.82 -0.87 12.25
C ASP A 202 -0.22 -1.86 12.76
N TYR A 203 -1.46 -1.68 12.33
CA TYR A 203 -2.58 -2.50 12.72
C TYR A 203 -3.55 -2.67 11.56
N GLY A 204 -3.93 -3.90 11.23
CA GLY A 204 -4.77 -4.13 10.08
C GLY A 204 -5.44 -5.49 10.06
N ARG A 205 -6.47 -5.58 9.22
CA ARG A 205 -7.27 -6.79 9.05
C ARG A 205 -7.86 -6.86 7.66
N VAL A 206 -8.02 -8.07 7.17
CA VAL A 206 -8.81 -8.39 5.98
C VAL A 206 -10.05 -9.20 6.35
N TRP A 207 -11.10 -9.09 5.55
CA TRP A 207 -12.34 -9.87 5.69
C TRP A 207 -12.59 -10.60 4.38
N PHE A 208 -12.91 -11.87 4.50
CA PHE A 208 -13.39 -12.70 3.41
C PHE A 208 -14.88 -13.04 3.63
N PRO A 209 -15.72 -13.12 2.60
CA PRO A 209 -17.09 -13.62 2.76
C PRO A 209 -17.06 -15.02 3.36
N ASN A 210 -17.91 -15.26 4.36
CA ASN A 210 -18.08 -16.55 5.02
C ASN A 210 -16.89 -17.05 5.88
N GLU A 211 -15.87 -16.23 6.13
CA GLU A 211 -14.80 -16.56 7.07
C GLU A 211 -15.14 -16.07 8.48
N SER A 212 -15.12 -16.98 9.45
CA SER A 212 -15.29 -16.66 10.88
C SER A 212 -14.01 -16.10 11.52
N ASN A 213 -12.87 -16.15 10.81
CA ASN A 213 -11.58 -15.71 11.34
C ASN A 213 -11.51 -14.18 11.42
N SER A 214 -11.52 -13.67 12.63
CA SER A 214 -11.54 -12.24 12.96
C SER A 214 -10.19 -11.70 13.42
N LYS A 215 -9.09 -12.32 12.98
CA LYS A 215 -7.75 -11.96 13.48
C LYS A 215 -7.29 -10.61 12.94
N TRP A 216 -6.88 -9.75 13.85
CA TRP A 216 -6.15 -8.54 13.56
C TRP A 216 -4.65 -8.82 13.56
N HIS A 217 -3.94 -8.18 12.64
CA HIS A 217 -2.50 -8.28 12.49
C HIS A 217 -1.85 -6.97 12.89
N GLN A 218 -0.70 -7.06 13.57
CA GLN A 218 0.02 -5.89 14.03
C GLN A 218 1.50 -6.04 13.78
N SER A 219 2.17 -4.93 13.56
CA SER A 219 3.63 -4.84 13.56
C SER A 219 4.10 -3.59 14.28
N THR A 220 5.26 -3.68 14.90
CA THR A 220 5.92 -2.58 15.59
C THR A 220 7.35 -2.45 15.10
N GLY A 221 7.85 -1.23 15.06
CA GLY A 221 9.19 -1.04 14.56
C GLY A 221 9.75 0.34 14.84
N PHE A 222 10.94 0.55 14.33
CA PHE A 222 11.65 1.83 14.43
C PHE A 222 12.43 2.07 13.14
N GLY A 223 12.84 3.31 12.93
CA GLY A 223 13.64 3.65 11.77
C GLY A 223 14.32 4.99 11.91
N LEU A 224 15.15 5.28 10.91
CA LEU A 224 15.83 6.56 10.73
C LEU A 224 15.31 7.19 9.44
N TRP A 225 15.26 8.50 9.43
CA TRP A 225 14.92 9.27 8.25
C TRP A 225 15.93 10.38 7.98
N LEU A 226 16.14 10.68 6.72
CA LEU A 226 17.00 11.74 6.22
C LEU A 226 16.26 12.50 5.12
N ASN A 227 16.16 13.82 5.26
CA ASN A 227 15.48 14.68 4.29
C ASN A 227 16.39 15.80 3.84
N SER A 228 16.60 15.93 2.55
CA SER A 228 17.40 17.00 1.94
C SER A 228 16.52 18.00 1.23
N SER A 229 16.44 19.21 1.78
CA SER A 229 15.90 20.43 1.12
C SER A 229 14.66 20.25 0.25
N ASN A 230 13.72 19.36 0.65
CA ASN A 230 12.54 19.00 -0.13
C ASN A 230 12.82 18.32 -1.49
N VAL A 231 14.05 17.84 -1.72
CA VAL A 231 14.42 17.15 -2.97
C VAL A 231 14.43 15.63 -2.78
N ILE A 232 15.03 15.16 -1.69
CA ILE A 232 15.16 13.73 -1.39
C ILE A 232 14.72 13.46 0.04
N SER A 233 13.90 12.44 0.23
CA SER A 233 13.60 11.84 1.53
C SER A 233 13.97 10.38 1.50
N SER A 234 14.78 9.93 2.46
CA SER A 234 15.19 8.54 2.60
C SER A 234 14.84 8.03 3.98
N THR A 235 14.43 6.78 4.06
CA THR A 235 14.12 6.09 5.31
C THR A 235 14.75 4.71 5.32
N ILE A 236 15.25 4.28 6.46
CA ILE A 236 15.59 2.89 6.74
C ILE A 236 14.84 2.48 8.00
N SER A 237 14.19 1.33 7.99
CA SER A 237 13.36 0.89 9.11
C SER A 237 13.46 -0.61 9.34
N TYR A 238 13.22 -1.01 10.57
CA TYR A 238 13.04 -2.38 11.00
C TYR A 238 11.68 -2.51 11.67
N PHE A 239 10.86 -3.45 11.19
CA PHE A 239 9.57 -3.79 11.77
C PHE A 239 9.50 -5.26 12.10
N HIS A 240 8.95 -5.56 13.27
CA HIS A 240 8.74 -6.92 13.77
C HIS A 240 7.24 -7.25 13.81
N SER A 241 6.90 -8.47 13.44
CA SER A 241 5.54 -9.02 13.43
C SER A 241 5.54 -10.50 13.82
N SER A 242 4.39 -11.15 13.76
CA SER A 242 4.29 -12.61 13.93
C SER A 242 5.03 -13.43 12.86
N ASP A 243 5.29 -12.84 11.69
CA ASP A 243 6.05 -13.49 10.59
C ASP A 243 7.58 -13.24 10.70
N GLY A 244 8.02 -12.57 11.78
CA GLY A 244 9.43 -12.22 12.01
C GLY A 244 9.75 -10.76 11.79
N GLY A 245 11.04 -10.44 11.62
CA GLY A 245 11.53 -9.08 11.40
C GLY A 245 11.79 -8.77 9.94
N ARG A 246 11.51 -7.53 9.51
CA ARG A 246 11.79 -7.02 8.16
C ARG A 246 12.53 -5.70 8.24
N ILE A 247 13.52 -5.56 7.35
CA ILE A 247 14.20 -4.28 7.09
C ILE A 247 13.66 -3.75 5.77
N ALA A 248 13.30 -2.47 5.76
CA ALA A 248 12.84 -1.75 4.57
C ALA A 248 13.69 -0.50 4.34
N PHE A 249 13.91 -0.17 3.08
CA PHE A 249 14.54 1.06 2.64
C PHE A 249 13.58 1.80 1.72
N GLY A 250 13.27 3.04 2.06
CA GLY A 250 12.42 3.93 1.27
C GLY A 250 13.18 5.14 0.76
N MET A 251 12.92 5.55 -0.48
CA MET A 251 13.43 6.79 -1.05
C MET A 251 12.32 7.48 -1.87
N LYS A 252 12.17 8.78 -1.66
CA LYS A 252 11.24 9.63 -2.42
C LYS A 252 12.01 10.80 -3.00
N PHE A 253 11.73 11.11 -4.26
CA PHE A 253 12.27 12.27 -4.96
C PHE A 253 11.15 13.27 -5.25
N ASN A 254 11.46 14.55 -5.18
CA ASN A 254 10.59 15.64 -5.59
C ASN A 254 11.26 16.38 -6.75
N PHE A 255 10.67 16.28 -7.94
CA PHE A 255 11.14 16.93 -9.17
C PHE A 255 10.20 18.05 -9.57
#